data_388c3d3532508b0b7e69984488ace2af
#
_entry.id   388c3d3532508b0b7e69984488ace2af
#
_cell.length_a   1.000
_cell.length_b   1.000
_cell.length_c   1.000
_cell.angle_alpha   90.00
_cell.angle_beta   90.00
_cell.angle_gamma   90.00
#
_symmetry.space_group_name_H-M   'P 1'
#
loop_
_entity.id
_entity.type
_entity.pdbx_description
1 polymer ?
#
loop_
_entity_poly.entity_id
_entity_poly.type
_entity_poly.pdbx_seq_one_letter_code
_entity_poly.pdbx_strand_id
1 'polypeptide(L)'
;MTRHDISECLPFWDSLSAKSRQRLRENAIFRRYKPGENVIFKTVKKDGIVFVLEGKLRVYLSSGTGREITLFKLPKGEAFSIMTVDNARDNDVVPSLQSLDNTTLAYLQRSDMAPTAYEEPLMANFIFEACAKTAQHILNNISYSFFNTLRSCVARALLERLGDDAPDPAEVRITHEGIANDLGTTRVVISRELDHMRDIGLISTGRGKIYILDRGGLAAIAGE
;
A
#
# COMPACT_ATOMS: atom_id res chain seq x y z
N MET A 1 16.53 -6.97 19.96
CA MET A 1 15.21 -7.01 19.30
C MET A 1 14.42 -5.82 19.78
N THR A 2 14.18 -4.84 18.93
CA THR A 2 13.38 -3.66 19.28
C THR A 2 11.96 -4.14 19.61
N ARG A 3 11.52 -3.87 20.82
CA ARG A 3 10.16 -4.22 21.27
C ARG A 3 9.28 -3.04 20.90
N HIS A 4 8.54 -3.15 19.80
CA HIS A 4 7.57 -2.14 19.41
C HIS A 4 6.41 -2.06 20.42
N ASP A 5 5.93 -0.84 20.64
CA ASP A 5 4.76 -0.56 21.47
C ASP A 5 3.70 0.15 20.62
N ILE A 6 2.44 -0.13 20.86
CA ILE A 6 1.32 0.49 20.12
C ILE A 6 1.27 2.02 20.32
N SER A 7 1.90 2.53 21.38
CA SER A 7 2.05 3.96 21.60
C SER A 7 2.75 4.70 20.47
N GLU A 8 3.65 4.01 19.72
CA GLU A 8 4.35 4.56 18.56
C GLU A 8 3.40 4.87 17.38
N CYS A 9 2.21 4.23 17.38
CA CYS A 9 1.22 4.33 16.31
C CYS A 9 0.15 5.39 16.54
N LEU A 10 0.05 5.93 17.77
CA LEU A 10 -1.06 6.77 18.19
C LEU A 10 -0.51 8.12 18.70
N PRO A 11 -0.54 9.20 17.88
CA PRO A 11 0.06 10.49 18.25
C PRO A 11 -0.53 11.12 19.53
N PHE A 12 -1.74 10.73 19.90
CA PHE A 12 -2.47 11.21 21.09
C PHE A 12 -2.38 10.23 22.28
N TRP A 13 -1.42 9.30 22.27
CA TRP A 13 -1.29 8.25 23.28
C TRP A 13 -1.30 8.76 24.71
N ASP A 14 -0.57 9.83 24.99
CA ASP A 14 -0.46 10.39 26.34
C ASP A 14 -1.75 11.04 26.83
N SER A 15 -2.65 11.40 25.93
CA SER A 15 -3.97 11.96 26.24
C SER A 15 -5.03 10.88 26.55
N LEU A 16 -4.73 9.61 26.31
CA LEU A 16 -5.65 8.50 26.64
C LEU A 16 -5.63 8.21 28.13
N SER A 17 -6.78 7.74 28.66
CA SER A 17 -6.86 7.23 30.03
C SER A 17 -5.94 6.02 30.24
N ALA A 18 -5.52 5.77 31.48
CA ALA A 18 -4.68 4.62 31.83
C ALA A 18 -5.35 3.29 31.44
N LYS A 19 -6.67 3.19 31.61
CA LYS A 19 -7.49 2.03 31.23
C LYS A 19 -7.45 1.78 29.72
N SER A 20 -7.62 2.82 28.91
CA SER A 20 -7.56 2.75 27.44
C SER A 20 -6.18 2.35 26.95
N ARG A 21 -5.12 2.96 27.50
CA ARG A 21 -3.73 2.60 27.17
C ARG A 21 -3.42 1.12 27.47
N GLN A 22 -3.86 0.63 28.65
CA GLN A 22 -3.66 -0.78 29.01
C GLN A 22 -4.39 -1.71 28.04
N ARG A 23 -5.66 -1.42 27.75
CA ARG A 23 -6.48 -2.22 26.79
C ARG A 23 -5.81 -2.32 25.42
N LEU A 24 -5.36 -1.20 24.87
CA LEU A 24 -4.73 -1.16 23.56
C LEU A 24 -3.40 -1.93 23.54
N ARG A 25 -2.58 -1.81 24.61
CA ARG A 25 -1.31 -2.57 24.72
C ARG A 25 -1.53 -4.08 24.80
N GLU A 26 -2.51 -4.51 25.57
CA GLU A 26 -2.79 -5.95 25.79
C GLU A 26 -3.31 -6.62 24.51
N ASN A 27 -4.01 -5.88 23.65
CA ASN A 27 -4.68 -6.42 22.47
C ASN A 27 -3.94 -6.12 21.16
N ALA A 28 -2.90 -5.28 21.16
CA ALA A 28 -2.11 -5.01 19.98
C ALA A 28 -1.31 -6.23 19.53
N ILE A 29 -1.47 -6.61 18.27
CA ILE A 29 -0.79 -7.76 17.67
C ILE A 29 0.35 -7.24 16.80
N PHE A 30 1.59 -7.69 17.09
CA PHE A 30 2.77 -7.35 16.30
C PHE A 30 3.22 -8.55 15.47
N ARG A 31 3.54 -8.32 14.20
CA ARG A 31 4.02 -9.36 13.28
C ARG A 31 5.09 -8.81 12.36
N ARG A 32 6.05 -9.67 12.01
CA ARG A 32 7.09 -9.39 11.01
C ARG A 32 6.89 -10.28 9.80
N TYR A 33 7.13 -9.69 8.64
CA TYR A 33 6.98 -10.33 7.34
C TYR A 33 8.23 -10.09 6.50
N LYS A 34 8.59 -11.09 5.70
CA LYS A 34 9.66 -10.98 4.70
C LYS A 34 9.10 -10.41 3.40
N PRO A 35 9.95 -9.90 2.51
CA PRO A 35 9.52 -9.46 1.18
C PRO A 35 8.73 -10.54 0.46
N GLY A 36 7.58 -10.17 -0.12
CA GLY A 36 6.67 -11.05 -0.85
C GLY A 36 5.71 -11.87 0.02
N GLU A 37 5.86 -11.89 1.35
CA GLU A 37 4.93 -12.61 2.20
C GLU A 37 3.55 -11.94 2.25
N ASN A 38 2.50 -12.77 2.12
CA ASN A 38 1.13 -12.31 2.32
C ASN A 38 0.82 -12.17 3.81
N VAL A 39 0.19 -11.05 4.15
CA VAL A 39 -0.21 -10.76 5.53
C VAL A 39 -1.50 -11.53 5.82
N ILE A 40 -1.39 -12.58 6.63
CA ILE A 40 -2.51 -13.42 7.03
C ILE A 40 -2.75 -13.22 8.52
N PHE A 41 -3.88 -12.63 8.86
CA PHE A 41 -4.36 -12.57 10.24
C PHE A 41 -5.19 -13.84 10.54
N LYS A 42 -4.51 -14.94 10.90
CA LYS A 42 -5.12 -16.28 11.06
C LYS A 42 -6.21 -16.39 12.15
N THR A 43 -6.28 -15.45 13.07
CA THR A 43 -7.12 -15.54 14.28
C THR A 43 -8.18 -14.45 14.38
N VAL A 44 -8.39 -13.65 13.36
CA VAL A 44 -9.06 -12.36 13.52
C VAL A 44 -10.13 -12.20 12.46
N LYS A 45 -11.33 -11.81 12.88
CA LYS A 45 -12.26 -11.12 11.98
C LYS A 45 -11.45 -10.00 11.31
N LYS A 46 -11.50 -9.92 9.99
CA LYS A 46 -10.62 -9.05 9.17
C LYS A 46 -10.81 -7.54 9.41
N ASP A 47 -11.51 -7.15 10.47
CA ASP A 47 -11.87 -5.77 10.78
C ASP A 47 -10.91 -5.16 11.78
N GLY A 48 -10.27 -4.08 11.40
CA GLY A 48 -9.34 -3.39 12.28
C GLY A 48 -8.47 -2.39 11.55
N ILE A 49 -7.46 -1.90 12.25
CA ILE A 49 -6.44 -1.01 11.70
C ILE A 49 -5.10 -1.72 11.72
N VAL A 50 -4.43 -1.68 10.57
CA VAL A 50 -3.04 -2.11 10.39
C VAL A 50 -2.16 -0.88 10.36
N PHE A 51 -1.07 -0.90 11.13
CA PHE A 51 -0.05 0.14 11.16
C PHE A 51 1.26 -0.43 10.60
N VAL A 52 1.92 0.32 9.73
CA VAL A 52 3.24 -0.02 9.21
C VAL A 52 4.31 0.61 10.09
N LEU A 53 4.95 -0.18 10.95
CA LEU A 53 6.01 0.29 11.84
C LEU A 53 7.37 0.35 11.16
N GLU A 54 7.64 -0.62 10.28
CA GLU A 54 8.84 -0.69 9.46
C GLU A 54 8.47 -1.25 8.10
N GLY A 55 9.22 -0.86 7.06
CA GLY A 55 9.06 -1.37 5.72
C GLY A 55 7.89 -0.76 4.95
N LYS A 56 7.33 -1.53 4.03
CA LYS A 56 6.26 -1.12 3.11
C LYS A 56 5.27 -2.25 2.86
N LEU A 57 3.99 -1.92 2.86
CA LEU A 57 2.87 -2.84 2.63
C LEU A 57 2.19 -2.52 1.30
N ARG A 58 1.86 -3.54 0.51
CA ARG A 58 1.01 -3.46 -0.67
C ARG A 58 -0.41 -3.88 -0.31
N VAL A 59 -1.39 -3.07 -0.67
CA VAL A 59 -2.82 -3.40 -0.58
C VAL A 59 -3.31 -3.66 -2.00
N TYR A 60 -3.91 -4.83 -2.23
CA TYR A 60 -4.32 -5.26 -3.58
C TYR A 60 -5.60 -6.08 -3.56
N LEU A 61 -6.25 -6.15 -4.71
CA LEU A 61 -7.38 -7.05 -4.98
C LEU A 61 -6.89 -8.19 -5.85
N SER A 62 -7.47 -9.38 -5.64
CA SER A 62 -7.25 -10.55 -6.49
C SER A 62 -8.57 -11.03 -7.05
N SER A 63 -8.63 -11.25 -8.36
CA SER A 63 -9.78 -11.88 -9.02
C SER A 63 -9.75 -13.40 -8.83
N GLY A 64 -10.90 -14.06 -9.04
CA GLY A 64 -10.98 -15.52 -9.06
C GLY A 64 -10.12 -16.21 -10.13
N THR A 65 -9.63 -15.46 -11.13
CA THR A 65 -8.68 -15.93 -12.17
C THR A 65 -7.23 -15.68 -11.79
N GLY A 66 -6.93 -15.21 -10.58
CA GLY A 66 -5.58 -14.91 -10.12
C GLY A 66 -5.00 -13.58 -10.60
N ARG A 67 -5.79 -12.74 -11.29
CA ARG A 67 -5.36 -11.41 -11.69
C ARG A 67 -5.38 -10.46 -10.49
N GLU A 68 -4.30 -9.72 -10.29
CA GLU A 68 -4.16 -8.78 -9.18
C GLU A 68 -4.19 -7.32 -9.65
N ILE A 69 -4.71 -6.46 -8.80
CA ILE A 69 -4.70 -5.01 -8.97
C ILE A 69 -4.24 -4.39 -7.66
N THR A 70 -3.12 -3.67 -7.68
CA THR A 70 -2.66 -2.90 -6.52
C THR A 70 -3.56 -1.69 -6.32
N LEU A 71 -4.17 -1.58 -5.14
CA LEU A 71 -4.98 -0.42 -4.77
C LEU A 71 -4.08 0.75 -4.35
N PHE A 72 -3.12 0.49 -3.46
CA PHE A 72 -2.12 1.45 -3.00
C PHE A 72 -1.01 0.74 -2.23
N LYS A 73 0.04 1.51 -1.92
CA LYS A 73 1.17 1.06 -1.10
C LYS A 73 1.27 1.95 0.13
N LEU A 74 1.48 1.34 1.28
CA LEU A 74 1.60 2.02 2.57
C LEU A 74 3.06 1.99 3.01
N PRO A 75 3.73 3.13 3.12
CA PRO A 75 5.05 3.22 3.71
C PRO A 75 5.00 3.16 5.24
N LYS A 76 6.18 3.11 5.86
CA LYS A 76 6.35 3.26 7.31
C LYS A 76 5.64 4.52 7.83
N GLY A 77 4.99 4.38 8.98
CA GLY A 77 4.26 5.46 9.67
C GLY A 77 2.81 5.60 9.23
N GLU A 78 2.38 4.90 8.20
CA GLU A 78 0.99 4.94 7.76
C GLU A 78 0.13 3.83 8.36
N ALA A 79 -1.18 4.07 8.37
CA ALA A 79 -2.20 3.16 8.86
C ALA A 79 -3.26 2.91 7.78
N PHE A 80 -3.75 1.68 7.75
CA PHE A 80 -4.80 1.24 6.85
C PHE A 80 -5.96 0.64 7.63
N SER A 81 -7.16 1.15 7.41
CA SER A 81 -8.38 0.60 7.99
C SER A 81 -8.94 -0.50 7.09
N ILE A 82 -8.95 -1.73 7.61
CA ILE A 82 -9.68 -2.84 7.01
C ILE A 82 -11.03 -2.90 7.71
N MET A 83 -12.09 -2.47 7.02
CA MET A 83 -13.45 -2.57 7.55
C MET A 83 -14.28 -3.43 6.62
N THR A 84 -14.88 -4.50 7.19
CA THR A 84 -15.93 -5.26 6.53
C THR A 84 -17.26 -4.87 7.15
N VAL A 85 -18.32 -4.89 6.37
CA VAL A 85 -19.67 -4.65 6.87
C VAL A 85 -20.17 -5.94 7.53
N ASP A 86 -20.84 -5.84 8.71
CA ASP A 86 -21.36 -6.99 9.47
C ASP A 86 -22.37 -7.78 8.66
N ASN A 87 -22.46 -7.99 7.53
CA ASN A 87 -23.25 -8.85 6.64
C ASN A 87 -22.56 -8.97 5.27
N ALA A 88 -21.22 -8.86 5.24
CA ALA A 88 -20.44 -9.10 4.04
C ALA A 88 -20.86 -10.44 3.42
N ARG A 89 -21.29 -10.41 2.16
CA ARG A 89 -21.65 -11.58 1.38
C ARG A 89 -20.37 -12.29 0.94
N ASP A 90 -20.45 -13.58 0.64
CA ASP A 90 -19.31 -14.37 0.15
C ASP A 90 -18.64 -13.78 -1.11
N ASN A 91 -19.34 -12.89 -1.82
CA ASN A 91 -18.84 -12.20 -3.01
C ASN A 91 -18.26 -10.80 -2.74
N ASP A 92 -18.21 -10.35 -1.49
CA ASP A 92 -17.65 -9.03 -1.19
C ASP A 92 -16.13 -9.02 -1.43
N VAL A 93 -15.68 -8.00 -2.12
CA VAL A 93 -14.28 -7.83 -2.46
C VAL A 93 -13.51 -7.42 -1.20
N VAL A 94 -12.65 -8.30 -0.72
CA VAL A 94 -11.79 -8.04 0.43
C VAL A 94 -10.37 -7.82 -0.04
N PRO A 95 -9.74 -6.69 0.31
CA PRO A 95 -8.35 -6.45 -0.06
C PRO A 95 -7.41 -7.45 0.61
N SER A 96 -6.40 -7.86 -0.13
CA SER A 96 -5.27 -8.65 0.34
C SER A 96 -4.08 -7.74 0.64
N LEU A 97 -3.23 -8.17 1.55
CA LEU A 97 -2.06 -7.42 1.98
C LEU A 97 -0.79 -8.23 1.72
N GLN A 98 0.25 -7.58 1.19
CA GLN A 98 1.54 -8.20 0.93
C GLN A 98 2.68 -7.28 1.37
N SER A 99 3.65 -7.86 2.04
CA SER A 99 4.89 -7.19 2.41
C SER A 99 5.77 -6.98 1.18
N LEU A 100 6.26 -5.76 0.94
CA LEU A 100 7.15 -5.45 -0.19
C LEU A 100 8.63 -5.55 0.18
N ASP A 101 8.96 -5.42 1.46
CA ASP A 101 10.31 -5.52 2.03
C ASP A 101 10.24 -6.19 3.41
N ASN A 102 11.28 -6.06 4.25
CA ASN A 102 11.20 -6.52 5.64
C ASN A 102 10.27 -5.59 6.41
N THR A 103 9.03 -6.03 6.62
CA THR A 103 7.95 -5.21 7.16
C THR A 103 7.56 -5.66 8.56
N THR A 104 7.45 -4.70 9.47
CA THR A 104 6.87 -4.90 10.81
C THR A 104 5.53 -4.19 10.88
N LEU A 105 4.49 -4.93 11.24
CA LEU A 105 3.13 -4.41 11.37
C LEU A 105 2.66 -4.50 12.82
N ALA A 106 1.89 -3.50 13.25
CA ALA A 106 0.99 -3.60 14.38
C ALA A 106 -0.45 -3.69 13.86
N TYR A 107 -1.29 -4.43 14.58
CA TYR A 107 -2.69 -4.59 14.26
C TYR A 107 -3.55 -4.46 15.50
N LEU A 108 -4.61 -3.67 15.40
CA LEU A 108 -5.66 -3.54 16.40
C LEU A 108 -7.00 -3.96 15.78
N GLN A 109 -7.67 -4.92 16.41
CA GLN A 109 -8.99 -5.37 15.99
C GLN A 109 -10.06 -4.31 16.32
N ARG A 110 -11.12 -4.28 15.51
CA ARG A 110 -12.29 -3.43 15.77
C ARG A 110 -12.89 -3.67 17.16
N SER A 111 -12.99 -4.94 17.57
CA SER A 111 -13.53 -5.32 18.89
C SER A 111 -12.76 -4.71 20.06
N ASP A 112 -11.46 -4.49 19.88
CA ASP A 112 -10.58 -3.98 20.92
C ASP A 112 -10.52 -2.45 20.90
N MET A 113 -10.68 -1.86 19.71
CA MET A 113 -10.71 -0.40 19.52
C MET A 113 -12.07 0.22 19.84
N ALA A 114 -13.18 -0.45 19.54
CA ALA A 114 -14.51 0.13 19.68
C ALA A 114 -14.83 0.60 21.10
N PRO A 115 -14.55 -0.18 22.18
CA PRO A 115 -14.77 0.33 23.54
C PRO A 115 -13.93 1.58 23.85
N THR A 116 -12.69 1.63 23.33
CA THR A 116 -11.83 2.82 23.51
C THR A 116 -12.39 4.01 22.73
N ALA A 117 -12.91 3.81 21.53
CA ALA A 117 -13.51 4.87 20.73
C ALA A 117 -14.77 5.48 21.36
N TYR A 118 -15.54 4.68 22.11
CA TYR A 118 -16.67 5.19 22.88
C TYR A 118 -16.25 6.00 24.11
N GLU A 119 -15.16 5.64 24.75
CA GLU A 119 -14.65 6.28 25.96
C GLU A 119 -13.76 7.51 25.63
N GLU A 120 -13.09 7.53 24.47
CA GLU A 120 -12.04 8.47 24.09
C GLU A 120 -12.34 9.11 22.71
N PRO A 121 -12.80 10.36 22.63
CA PRO A 121 -13.10 11.02 21.36
C PRO A 121 -11.92 11.07 20.38
N LEU A 122 -10.68 11.19 20.89
CA LEU A 122 -9.48 11.19 20.06
C LEU A 122 -9.28 9.87 19.31
N MET A 123 -9.64 8.75 19.95
CA MET A 123 -9.60 7.44 19.28
C MET A 123 -10.67 7.32 18.19
N ALA A 124 -11.87 7.83 18.43
CA ALA A 124 -12.94 7.85 17.45
C ALA A 124 -12.55 8.69 16.22
N ASN A 125 -11.99 9.88 16.43
CA ASN A 125 -11.49 10.74 15.36
C ASN A 125 -10.38 10.05 14.55
N PHE A 126 -9.43 9.42 15.22
CA PHE A 126 -8.35 8.68 14.57
C PHE A 126 -8.86 7.55 13.67
N ILE A 127 -9.83 6.77 14.14
CA ILE A 127 -10.45 5.71 13.33
C ILE A 127 -11.12 6.32 12.10
N PHE A 128 -11.87 7.41 12.27
CA PHE A 128 -12.52 8.11 11.16
C PHE A 128 -11.50 8.62 10.13
N GLU A 129 -10.41 9.25 10.59
CA GLU A 129 -9.33 9.72 9.71
C GLU A 129 -8.65 8.56 8.96
N ALA A 130 -8.41 7.42 9.62
CA ALA A 130 -7.83 6.24 8.98
C ALA A 130 -8.76 5.70 7.88
N CYS A 131 -10.07 5.69 8.12
CA CYS A 131 -11.07 5.30 7.11
C CYS A 131 -11.10 6.29 5.94
N ALA A 132 -11.09 7.59 6.23
CA ALA A 132 -11.10 8.65 5.21
C ALA A 132 -9.84 8.60 4.34
N LYS A 133 -8.64 8.41 4.93
CA LYS A 133 -7.39 8.22 4.19
C LYS A 133 -7.43 6.99 3.30
N THR A 134 -7.96 5.88 3.81
CA THR A 134 -8.14 4.66 3.02
C THR A 134 -9.04 4.90 1.80
N ALA A 135 -10.18 5.57 1.99
CA ALA A 135 -11.07 5.93 0.89
C ALA A 135 -10.38 6.86 -0.11
N GLN A 136 -9.62 7.84 0.35
CA GLN A 136 -8.86 8.76 -0.50
C GLN A 136 -7.80 8.03 -1.34
N HIS A 137 -7.07 7.07 -0.77
CA HIS A 137 -6.12 6.24 -1.52
C HIS A 137 -6.81 5.46 -2.65
N ILE A 138 -7.97 4.88 -2.37
CA ILE A 138 -8.76 4.15 -3.38
C ILE A 138 -9.26 5.10 -4.48
N LEU A 139 -9.80 6.26 -4.12
CA LEU A 139 -10.29 7.26 -5.07
C LEU A 139 -9.17 7.80 -5.95
N ASN A 140 -8.00 8.09 -5.38
CA ASN A 140 -6.84 8.54 -6.14
C ASN A 140 -6.40 7.48 -7.17
N ASN A 141 -6.38 6.20 -6.78
CA ASN A 141 -6.03 5.11 -7.70
C ASN A 141 -7.06 4.96 -8.82
N ILE A 142 -8.35 5.04 -8.50
CA ILE A 142 -9.43 5.00 -9.48
C ILE A 142 -9.30 6.18 -10.45
N SER A 143 -9.20 7.41 -9.93
CA SER A 143 -9.05 8.62 -10.74
C SER A 143 -7.84 8.51 -11.66
N TYR A 144 -6.72 8.04 -11.11
CA TYR A 144 -5.51 7.82 -11.89
C TYR A 144 -5.74 6.85 -13.06
N SER A 145 -6.42 5.74 -12.82
CA SER A 145 -6.68 4.70 -13.83
C SER A 145 -7.68 5.16 -14.90
N PHE A 146 -8.60 6.06 -14.57
CA PHE A 146 -9.62 6.54 -15.49
C PHE A 146 -9.19 7.75 -16.33
N PHE A 147 -8.39 8.65 -15.77
CA PHE A 147 -8.04 9.91 -16.43
C PHE A 147 -6.68 9.91 -17.11
N ASN A 148 -5.84 8.90 -16.88
CA ASN A 148 -4.53 8.80 -17.49
C ASN A 148 -4.47 7.67 -18.52
N THR A 149 -3.72 7.89 -19.60
CA THR A 149 -3.41 6.81 -20.54
C THR A 149 -2.53 5.76 -19.85
N LEU A 150 -2.61 4.51 -20.27
CA LEU A 150 -1.74 3.47 -19.73
C LEU A 150 -0.25 3.84 -19.85
N ARG A 151 0.13 4.51 -20.93
CA ARG A 151 1.49 5.01 -21.16
C ARG A 151 1.91 6.02 -20.10
N SER A 152 1.08 6.99 -19.78
CA SER A 152 1.29 7.95 -18.70
C SER A 152 1.42 7.24 -17.35
N CYS A 153 0.57 6.24 -17.09
CA CYS A 153 0.64 5.42 -15.87
C CYS A 153 1.96 4.65 -15.77
N VAL A 154 2.44 4.06 -16.86
CA VAL A 154 3.73 3.33 -16.90
C VAL A 154 4.90 4.30 -16.67
N ALA A 155 4.90 5.47 -17.35
CA ALA A 155 5.94 6.48 -17.17
C ALA A 155 6.05 6.92 -15.71
N ARG A 156 4.93 7.26 -15.08
CA ARG A 156 4.88 7.67 -13.67
C ARG A 156 5.31 6.54 -12.73
N ALA A 157 4.84 5.31 -12.95
CA ALA A 157 5.24 4.16 -12.15
C ALA A 157 6.75 3.88 -12.19
N LEU A 158 7.45 4.27 -13.25
CA LEU A 158 8.90 4.23 -13.34
C LEU A 158 9.54 5.39 -12.57
N LEU A 159 9.03 6.61 -12.73
CA LEU A 159 9.55 7.82 -12.05
C LEU A 159 9.41 7.74 -10.53
N GLU A 160 8.27 7.30 -10.01
CA GLU A 160 8.02 7.13 -8.57
C GLU A 160 8.97 6.16 -7.86
N ARG A 161 9.66 5.31 -8.64
CA ARG A 161 10.66 4.36 -8.10
C ARG A 161 12.07 4.92 -8.12
N LEU A 162 12.26 6.07 -8.75
CA LEU A 162 13.51 6.81 -8.66
C LEU A 162 13.50 7.62 -7.36
N GLY A 163 14.63 7.64 -6.67
CA GLY A 163 14.87 8.65 -5.65
C GLY A 163 15.17 10.01 -6.32
N ASP A 164 15.01 11.08 -5.57
CA ASP A 164 15.29 12.44 -6.06
C ASP A 164 16.75 12.60 -6.51
N ASP A 165 17.68 11.89 -5.89
CA ASP A 165 19.13 11.89 -6.17
C ASP A 165 19.56 10.73 -7.09
N ALA A 166 18.65 10.11 -7.85
CA ALA A 166 19.02 8.98 -8.71
C ALA A 166 19.99 9.42 -9.82
N PRO A 167 21.07 8.63 -10.10
CA PRO A 167 22.02 8.95 -11.16
C PRO A 167 21.38 8.91 -12.55
N ASP A 168 21.99 9.56 -13.52
CA ASP A 168 21.58 9.52 -14.92
C ASP A 168 22.64 8.72 -15.72
N PRO A 169 22.30 7.59 -16.38
CA PRO A 169 21.00 6.91 -16.42
C PRO A 169 20.64 6.19 -15.10
N ALA A 170 19.38 6.25 -14.72
CA ALA A 170 18.87 5.64 -13.51
C ALA A 170 18.37 4.20 -13.70
N GLU A 171 18.69 3.28 -12.77
CA GLU A 171 18.22 1.90 -12.77
C GLU A 171 16.95 1.74 -11.92
N VAL A 172 15.88 1.22 -12.51
CA VAL A 172 14.66 0.80 -11.80
C VAL A 172 14.57 -0.73 -11.82
N ARG A 173 14.56 -1.34 -10.65
CA ARG A 173 14.41 -2.80 -10.50
C ARG A 173 12.94 -3.18 -10.40
N ILE A 174 12.37 -3.57 -11.54
CA ILE A 174 11.00 -4.05 -11.64
C ILE A 174 10.85 -4.97 -12.84
N THR A 175 9.93 -5.92 -12.72
CA THR A 175 9.54 -6.79 -13.83
C THR A 175 8.32 -6.22 -14.56
N HIS A 176 8.12 -6.60 -15.83
CA HIS A 176 6.90 -6.26 -16.58
C HIS A 176 5.64 -6.77 -15.87
N GLU A 177 5.72 -7.94 -15.22
CA GLU A 177 4.64 -8.47 -14.39
C GLU A 177 4.38 -7.60 -13.15
N GLY A 178 5.42 -7.09 -12.51
CA GLY A 178 5.30 -6.18 -11.37
C GLY A 178 4.57 -4.88 -11.74
N ILE A 179 4.91 -4.29 -12.90
CA ILE A 179 4.20 -3.10 -13.41
C ILE A 179 2.76 -3.46 -13.76
N ALA A 180 2.54 -4.62 -14.40
CA ALA A 180 1.20 -5.07 -14.78
C ALA A 180 0.30 -5.25 -13.55
N ASN A 181 0.80 -5.84 -12.48
CA ASN A 181 0.09 -5.99 -11.22
C ASN A 181 -0.19 -4.64 -10.54
N ASP A 182 0.76 -3.70 -10.60
CA ASP A 182 0.57 -2.37 -10.03
C ASP A 182 -0.52 -1.58 -10.77
N LEU A 183 -0.59 -1.73 -12.09
CA LEU A 183 -1.53 -0.98 -12.94
C LEU A 183 -2.81 -1.76 -13.32
N GLY A 184 -2.99 -2.98 -12.80
CA GLY A 184 -4.19 -3.78 -13.04
C GLY A 184 -4.37 -4.22 -14.50
N THR A 185 -3.27 -4.40 -15.24
CA THR A 185 -3.27 -4.79 -16.65
C THR A 185 -2.54 -6.13 -16.87
N THR A 186 -2.23 -6.50 -18.10
CA THR A 186 -1.50 -7.71 -18.41
C THR A 186 -0.05 -7.42 -18.76
N ARG A 187 0.85 -8.36 -18.45
CA ARG A 187 2.27 -8.29 -18.84
C ARG A 187 2.48 -7.97 -20.32
N VAL A 188 1.64 -8.53 -21.19
CA VAL A 188 1.75 -8.33 -22.65
C VAL A 188 1.52 -6.87 -23.02
N VAL A 189 0.53 -6.22 -22.39
CA VAL A 189 0.20 -4.82 -22.64
C VAL A 189 1.32 -3.91 -22.12
N ILE A 190 1.85 -4.20 -20.93
CA ILE A 190 3.01 -3.47 -20.38
C ILE A 190 4.24 -3.62 -21.27
N SER A 191 4.50 -4.84 -21.75
CA SER A 191 5.64 -5.07 -22.67
C SER A 191 5.57 -4.18 -23.92
N ARG A 192 4.38 -4.03 -24.52
CA ARG A 192 4.18 -3.16 -25.69
C ARG A 192 4.42 -1.67 -25.37
N GLU A 193 3.97 -1.20 -24.21
CA GLU A 193 4.21 0.19 -23.82
C GLU A 193 5.69 0.45 -23.52
N LEU A 194 6.38 -0.48 -22.86
CA LEU A 194 7.82 -0.38 -22.61
C LEU A 194 8.64 -0.48 -23.91
N ASP A 195 8.25 -1.36 -24.85
CA ASP A 195 8.87 -1.43 -26.16
C ASP A 195 8.74 -0.11 -26.90
N HIS A 196 7.55 0.51 -26.89
CA HIS A 196 7.37 1.83 -27.50
C HIS A 196 8.25 2.93 -26.83
N MET A 197 8.32 2.97 -25.50
CA MET A 197 9.18 3.92 -24.78
C MET A 197 10.67 3.68 -25.09
N ARG A 198 11.09 2.43 -25.27
CA ARG A 198 12.43 2.08 -25.71
C ARG A 198 12.71 2.57 -27.14
N ASP A 199 11.77 2.33 -28.05
CA ASP A 199 11.92 2.70 -29.47
C ASP A 199 12.03 4.21 -29.67
N ILE A 200 11.44 5.03 -28.77
CA ILE A 200 11.59 6.49 -28.78
C ILE A 200 12.74 6.98 -27.87
N GLY A 201 13.56 6.07 -27.34
CA GLY A 201 14.80 6.40 -26.63
C GLY A 201 14.64 6.86 -25.18
N LEU A 202 13.47 6.72 -24.56
CA LEU A 202 13.26 7.17 -23.17
C LEU A 202 13.83 6.19 -22.14
N ILE A 203 13.84 4.90 -22.48
CA ILE A 203 14.30 3.82 -21.60
C ILE A 203 15.11 2.78 -22.36
N SER A 204 15.87 1.97 -21.61
CA SER A 204 16.33 0.67 -22.10
C SER A 204 15.92 -0.43 -21.11
N THR A 205 15.80 -1.68 -21.60
CA THR A 205 15.32 -2.81 -20.81
C THR A 205 16.39 -3.87 -20.63
N GLY A 206 16.50 -4.41 -19.41
CA GLY A 206 17.35 -5.55 -19.06
C GLY A 206 16.54 -6.60 -18.29
N ARG A 207 17.19 -7.71 -17.93
CA ARG A 207 16.51 -8.77 -17.17
C ARG A 207 16.12 -8.29 -15.76
N GLY A 208 14.83 -8.02 -15.56
CA GLY A 208 14.28 -7.52 -14.28
C GLY A 208 14.66 -6.07 -13.94
N LYS A 209 15.13 -5.31 -14.94
CA LYS A 209 15.61 -3.94 -14.79
C LYS A 209 15.18 -3.09 -15.96
N ILE A 210 14.93 -1.81 -15.70
CA ILE A 210 14.66 -0.78 -16.69
C ILE A 210 15.59 0.38 -16.38
N TYR A 211 16.30 0.85 -17.41
CA TYR A 211 17.18 2.02 -17.32
C TYR A 211 16.46 3.21 -17.93
N ILE A 212 16.36 4.30 -17.20
CA ILE A 212 15.78 5.55 -17.68
C ILE A 212 16.88 6.35 -18.35
N LEU A 213 16.72 6.61 -19.65
CA LEU A 213 17.67 7.32 -20.49
C LEU A 213 17.32 8.80 -20.64
N ASP A 214 16.02 9.14 -20.58
CA ASP A 214 15.53 10.52 -20.64
C ASP A 214 14.43 10.71 -19.60
N ARG A 215 14.83 11.24 -18.43
CA ARG A 215 13.93 11.53 -17.32
C ARG A 215 12.91 12.63 -17.68
N GLY A 216 13.35 13.65 -18.41
CA GLY A 216 12.48 14.76 -18.82
C GLY A 216 11.40 14.34 -19.80
N GLY A 217 11.77 13.55 -20.81
CA GLY A 217 10.82 12.97 -21.76
C GLY A 217 9.82 12.01 -21.07
N LEU A 218 10.28 11.25 -20.07
CA LEU A 218 9.40 10.39 -19.30
C LEU A 218 8.42 11.18 -18.41
N ALA A 219 8.88 12.29 -17.78
CA ALA A 219 8.05 13.18 -16.99
C ALA A 219 6.97 13.86 -17.86
N ALA A 220 7.33 14.32 -19.05
CA ALA A 220 6.38 14.88 -20.00
C ALA A 220 5.26 13.89 -20.39
N ILE A 221 5.59 12.59 -20.56
CA ILE A 221 4.59 11.53 -20.81
C ILE A 221 3.76 11.28 -19.56
N ALA A 222 4.35 11.34 -18.38
CA ALA A 222 3.65 11.17 -17.10
C ALA A 222 2.64 12.30 -16.81
N GLY A 223 2.78 13.44 -17.49
CA GLY A 223 1.94 14.63 -17.28
C GLY A 223 2.41 15.48 -16.10
N GLU A 224 3.70 15.48 -15.83
CA GLU A 224 4.40 16.28 -14.81
C GLU A 224 5.08 17.51 -15.42
#